data_0ab6b439f0587fd7e67ab4a3a263d2c2
#
_entry.id   0ab6b439f0587fd7e67ab4a3a263d2c2
#
_cell.length_a   1.000
_cell.length_b   1.000
_cell.length_c   1.000
_cell.angle_alpha   90.00
_cell.angle_beta   90.00
_cell.angle_gamma   90.00
#
_symmetry.space_group_name_H-M   'P 1'
#
loop_
_entity.id
_entity.type
_entity.pdbx_description
1 polymer ?
#
loop_
_entity_poly.entity_id
_entity_poly.type
_entity_poly.pdbx_seq_one_letter_code
_entity_poly.pdbx_strand_id
1 'polypeptide(L)'
;ELADVPNPQGQAAIVEALALLQSQPGAVVEVRNRLNKVLLMPLSPQQRETVKSEMAKLAEKWLWGPAAFPGDTLCDTYMVRSGDLLDIIGRRLRVPYEILMQINNISRPQALQAGKALKVVKGPFHAKIYRSTFTLDLYLQDMYVRSFKVGLGKPGYETPTGLWRVQEGGKLISPDWTDPDNPGRIYKASDPDYPLGSRWIALDGVEGAAKGRDGFAIHGTKEPEQIGSAGSRGCIRMYNGEAVL
;
A
#
# COMPACT_ATOMS: atom_id res chain seq x y z
N GLU A 1 11.26 6.55 -20.65
CA GLU A 1 11.14 5.21 -21.29
C GLU A 1 12.01 4.22 -20.52
N LEU A 2 11.46 3.07 -20.16
CA LEU A 2 12.26 1.98 -19.60
C LEU A 2 13.09 1.37 -20.72
N ALA A 3 14.39 1.20 -20.49
CA ALA A 3 15.26 0.56 -21.49
C ALA A 3 14.79 -0.90 -21.71
N ASP A 4 14.49 -1.27 -22.93
CA ASP A 4 14.13 -2.65 -23.29
C ASP A 4 15.32 -3.63 -23.13
N VAL A 5 16.54 -3.08 -23.07
CA VAL A 5 17.76 -3.86 -22.90
C VAL A 5 18.06 -4.01 -21.40
N PRO A 6 18.34 -5.22 -20.93
CA PRO A 6 18.72 -5.46 -19.54
C PRO A 6 19.97 -4.66 -19.14
N ASN A 7 19.90 -3.99 -17.99
CA ASN A 7 21.05 -3.31 -17.40
C ASN A 7 22.00 -4.34 -16.77
N PRO A 8 23.24 -4.52 -17.25
CA PRO A 8 24.17 -5.53 -16.73
C PRO A 8 24.52 -5.31 -15.26
N GLN A 9 24.71 -4.05 -14.82
CA GLN A 9 25.00 -3.72 -13.42
C GLN A 9 23.81 -4.02 -12.52
N GLY A 10 22.60 -3.68 -12.99
CA GLY A 10 21.36 -4.02 -12.30
C GLY A 10 21.20 -5.53 -12.16
N GLN A 11 21.50 -6.29 -13.22
CA GLN A 11 21.45 -7.75 -13.19
C GLN A 11 22.44 -8.34 -12.18
N ALA A 12 23.67 -7.87 -12.17
CA ALA A 12 24.70 -8.32 -11.20
C ALA A 12 24.23 -8.04 -9.77
N ALA A 13 23.75 -6.83 -9.48
CA ALA A 13 23.28 -6.44 -8.15
C ALA A 13 22.06 -7.27 -7.67
N ILE A 14 21.14 -7.62 -8.59
CA ILE A 14 20.03 -8.54 -8.29
C ILE A 14 20.56 -9.91 -7.87
N VAL A 15 21.47 -10.49 -8.68
CA VAL A 15 22.03 -11.82 -8.43
C VAL A 15 22.77 -11.85 -7.10
N GLU A 16 23.62 -10.85 -6.82
CA GLU A 16 24.34 -10.74 -5.55
C GLU A 16 23.40 -10.64 -4.33
N ALA A 17 22.35 -9.82 -4.43
CA ALA A 17 21.39 -9.66 -3.35
C ALA A 17 20.66 -10.98 -3.06
N LEU A 18 20.24 -11.70 -4.09
CA LEU A 18 19.54 -12.97 -3.94
C LEU A 18 20.46 -14.10 -3.46
N ALA A 19 21.73 -14.13 -3.91
CA ALA A 19 22.73 -15.07 -3.41
C ALA A 19 23.03 -14.85 -1.92
N LEU A 20 23.05 -13.60 -1.46
CA LEU A 20 23.17 -13.28 -0.04
C LEU A 20 22.00 -13.85 0.77
N LEU A 21 20.77 -13.73 0.28
CA LEU A 21 19.61 -14.29 0.97
C LEU A 21 19.63 -15.82 1.05
N GLN A 22 20.17 -16.49 0.01
CA GLN A 22 20.32 -17.94 -0.03
C GLN A 22 21.38 -18.43 0.97
N SER A 23 22.53 -17.76 1.02
CA SER A 23 23.62 -18.11 1.94
C SER A 23 23.33 -17.70 3.39
N GLN A 24 22.60 -16.62 3.59
CA GLN A 24 22.24 -16.05 4.88
C GLN A 24 20.74 -15.70 4.95
N PRO A 25 19.86 -16.67 5.26
CA PRO A 25 18.40 -16.45 5.28
C PRO A 25 17.91 -15.35 6.24
N GLY A 26 18.75 -14.99 7.23
CA GLY A 26 18.49 -13.89 8.17
C GLY A 26 18.83 -12.50 7.64
N ALA A 27 19.53 -12.38 6.51
CA ALA A 27 19.96 -11.09 5.92
C ALA A 27 18.80 -10.33 5.23
N VAL A 28 17.56 -10.51 5.71
CA VAL A 28 16.32 -9.97 5.10
C VAL A 28 16.38 -8.46 4.93
N VAL A 29 16.81 -7.72 5.95
CA VAL A 29 16.89 -6.25 5.93
C VAL A 29 17.97 -5.77 4.96
N GLU A 30 19.12 -6.41 4.96
CA GLU A 30 20.20 -6.05 4.05
C GLU A 30 19.83 -6.29 2.59
N VAL A 31 19.26 -7.46 2.29
CA VAL A 31 18.81 -7.81 0.92
C VAL A 31 17.69 -6.87 0.47
N ARG A 32 16.72 -6.59 1.32
CA ARG A 32 15.67 -5.58 1.06
C ARG A 32 16.28 -4.23 0.68
N ASN A 33 17.24 -3.75 1.47
CA ASN A 33 17.86 -2.46 1.24
C ASN A 33 18.68 -2.43 -0.06
N ARG A 34 19.39 -3.52 -0.40
CA ARG A 34 20.10 -3.67 -1.68
C ARG A 34 19.14 -3.66 -2.85
N LEU A 35 18.10 -4.46 -2.83
CA LEU A 35 17.10 -4.52 -3.90
C LEU A 35 16.34 -3.18 -4.07
N ASN A 36 16.05 -2.47 -2.98
CA ASN A 36 15.44 -1.15 -3.08
C ASN A 36 16.33 -0.13 -3.80
N LYS A 37 17.67 -0.19 -3.58
CA LYS A 37 18.62 0.64 -4.34
C LYS A 37 18.66 0.25 -5.82
N VAL A 38 18.53 -1.03 -6.14
CA VAL A 38 18.47 -1.51 -7.53
C VAL A 38 17.24 -0.94 -8.25
N LEU A 39 16.10 -0.76 -7.59
CA LEU A 39 14.91 -0.13 -8.19
C LEU A 39 15.14 1.31 -8.66
N LEU A 40 16.17 1.99 -8.17
CA LEU A 40 16.55 3.35 -8.60
C LEU A 40 17.41 3.35 -9.87
N MET A 41 17.88 2.19 -10.32
CA MET A 41 18.68 2.05 -11.53
C MET A 41 17.79 2.03 -12.78
N PRO A 42 18.33 2.34 -13.97
CA PRO A 42 17.63 2.19 -15.25
C PRO A 42 17.51 0.70 -15.61
N LEU A 43 16.48 0.04 -15.08
CA LEU A 43 16.22 -1.39 -15.27
C LEU A 43 15.28 -1.60 -16.46
N SER A 44 15.45 -2.72 -17.17
CA SER A 44 14.43 -3.21 -18.09
C SER A 44 13.12 -3.54 -17.32
N PRO A 45 11.96 -3.58 -18.01
CA PRO A 45 10.70 -3.95 -17.39
C PRO A 45 10.76 -5.28 -16.65
N GLN A 46 11.43 -6.27 -17.24
CA GLN A 46 11.58 -7.59 -16.63
C GLN A 46 12.45 -7.60 -15.38
N GLN A 47 13.57 -6.88 -15.40
CA GLN A 47 14.42 -6.74 -14.21
C GLN A 47 13.67 -6.04 -13.07
N ARG A 48 12.95 -4.98 -13.39
CA ARG A 48 12.14 -4.24 -12.42
C ARG A 48 11.06 -5.12 -11.80
N GLU A 49 10.36 -5.92 -12.60
CA GLU A 49 9.35 -6.85 -12.12
C GLU A 49 9.97 -7.94 -11.22
N THR A 50 11.12 -8.48 -11.59
CA THR A 50 11.87 -9.45 -10.77
C THR A 50 12.19 -8.86 -9.39
N VAL A 51 12.76 -7.64 -9.35
CA VAL A 51 13.10 -6.97 -8.08
C VAL A 51 11.85 -6.72 -7.24
N LYS A 52 10.78 -6.20 -7.85
CA LYS A 52 9.51 -5.95 -7.15
C LYS A 52 8.90 -7.22 -6.59
N SER A 53 8.92 -8.30 -7.34
CA SER A 53 8.43 -9.61 -6.89
C SER A 53 9.21 -10.12 -5.68
N GLU A 54 10.55 -10.07 -5.73
CA GLU A 54 11.38 -10.51 -4.61
C GLU A 54 11.22 -9.61 -3.38
N MET A 55 11.10 -8.30 -3.56
CA MET A 55 10.83 -7.38 -2.46
C MET A 55 9.47 -7.61 -1.81
N ALA A 56 8.44 -7.93 -2.60
CA ALA A 56 7.12 -8.28 -2.07
C ALA A 56 7.17 -9.56 -1.21
N LYS A 57 7.93 -10.59 -1.65
CA LYS A 57 8.17 -11.80 -0.83
C LYS A 57 8.92 -11.49 0.47
N LEU A 58 9.92 -10.60 0.40
CA LEU A 58 10.63 -10.16 1.61
C LEU A 58 9.72 -9.39 2.56
N ALA A 59 8.76 -8.60 2.06
CA ALA A 59 7.84 -7.83 2.87
C ALA A 59 6.97 -8.74 3.77
N GLU A 60 6.65 -9.96 3.33
CA GLU A 60 5.95 -10.95 4.19
C GLU A 60 6.75 -11.31 5.45
N LYS A 61 8.09 -11.18 5.39
CA LYS A 61 8.97 -11.46 6.55
C LYS A 61 9.21 -10.21 7.40
N TRP A 62 9.73 -9.12 6.78
CA TRP A 62 10.19 -7.98 7.56
C TRP A 62 9.07 -7.02 7.97
N LEU A 63 8.01 -6.89 7.17
CA LEU A 63 6.91 -5.98 7.46
C LEU A 63 5.73 -6.72 8.10
N TRP A 64 5.17 -7.70 7.39
CA TRP A 64 3.95 -8.40 7.79
C TRP A 64 4.20 -9.51 8.84
N GLY A 65 5.40 -10.09 8.87
CA GLY A 65 5.76 -11.09 9.87
C GLY A 65 5.92 -10.47 11.28
N PRO A 66 5.82 -11.27 12.34
CA PRO A 66 5.84 -10.79 13.72
C PRO A 66 7.24 -10.38 14.21
N ALA A 67 8.30 -10.80 13.55
CA ALA A 67 9.67 -10.53 13.99
C ALA A 67 10.13 -9.11 13.60
N ALA A 68 10.77 -8.40 14.53
CA ALA A 68 11.59 -7.24 14.22
C ALA A 68 13.04 -7.71 14.01
N PHE A 69 13.67 -7.25 12.93
CA PHE A 69 15.04 -7.64 12.59
C PHE A 69 16.05 -6.65 13.20
N PRO A 70 17.17 -7.11 13.73
CA PRO A 70 18.23 -6.23 14.24
C PRO A 70 18.71 -5.24 13.18
N GLY A 71 18.88 -3.97 13.58
CA GLY A 71 19.35 -2.91 12.68
C GLY A 71 18.32 -2.43 11.65
N ASP A 72 17.07 -2.88 11.71
CA ASP A 72 16.01 -2.35 10.85
C ASP A 72 15.62 -0.93 11.29
N THR A 73 15.70 0.04 10.38
CA THR A 73 15.28 1.42 10.66
C THR A 73 13.78 1.65 10.52
N LEU A 74 13.07 0.74 9.81
CA LEU A 74 11.64 0.84 9.50
C LEU A 74 10.75 0.09 10.49
N CYS A 75 11.27 -0.99 11.09
CA CYS A 75 10.57 -1.76 12.10
C CYS A 75 11.39 -1.83 13.40
N ASP A 76 10.69 -1.93 14.52
CA ASP A 76 11.33 -1.97 15.85
C ASP A 76 10.45 -2.76 16.83
N THR A 77 10.94 -2.97 18.02
CA THR A 77 10.19 -3.52 19.13
C THR A 77 9.90 -2.43 20.17
N TYR A 78 8.65 -2.25 20.51
CA TYR A 78 8.19 -1.31 21.52
C TYR A 78 7.63 -2.06 22.75
N MET A 79 8.12 -1.74 23.94
CA MET A 79 7.56 -2.27 25.18
C MET A 79 6.34 -1.44 25.59
N VAL A 80 5.18 -2.07 25.56
CA VAL A 80 3.90 -1.43 25.90
C VAL A 80 3.89 -0.99 27.36
N ARG A 81 3.56 0.27 27.61
CA ARG A 81 3.48 0.86 28.93
C ARG A 81 2.02 0.90 29.43
N SER A 82 1.85 1.02 30.73
CA SER A 82 0.51 1.25 31.30
C SER A 82 -0.08 2.55 30.76
N GLY A 83 -1.34 2.50 30.30
CA GLY A 83 -2.03 3.65 29.69
C GLY A 83 -1.78 3.84 28.19
N ASP A 84 -0.93 3.03 27.55
CA ASP A 84 -0.75 3.08 26.11
C ASP A 84 -2.03 2.67 25.36
N LEU A 85 -2.31 3.39 24.27
CA LEU A 85 -3.39 3.10 23.34
C LEU A 85 -2.82 2.91 21.93
N LEU A 86 -3.29 1.91 21.18
CA LEU A 86 -2.78 1.58 19.85
C LEU A 86 -2.92 2.74 18.86
N ASP A 87 -4.02 3.50 18.91
CA ASP A 87 -4.23 4.67 18.05
C ASP A 87 -3.23 5.79 18.33
N ILE A 88 -2.86 6.01 19.61
CA ILE A 88 -1.83 6.99 20.00
C ILE A 88 -0.46 6.53 19.51
N ILE A 89 -0.13 5.23 19.67
CA ILE A 89 1.13 4.66 19.18
C ILE A 89 1.18 4.79 17.65
N GLY A 90 0.10 4.43 16.94
CA GLY A 90 0.00 4.52 15.49
C GLY A 90 0.20 5.95 14.98
N ARG A 91 -0.49 6.95 15.58
CA ARG A 91 -0.32 8.38 15.23
C ARG A 91 1.12 8.85 15.42
N ARG A 92 1.76 8.51 16.53
CA ARG A 92 3.16 8.85 16.79
C ARG A 92 4.11 8.25 15.75
N LEU A 93 3.82 7.03 15.30
CA LEU A 93 4.60 6.30 14.29
C LEU A 93 4.17 6.62 12.85
N ARG A 94 3.11 7.43 12.65
CA ARG A 94 2.55 7.81 11.35
C ARG A 94 2.06 6.61 10.55
N VAL A 95 1.44 5.65 11.23
CA VAL A 95 0.82 4.47 10.62
C VAL A 95 -0.58 4.25 11.18
N PRO A 96 -1.50 3.64 10.42
CA PRO A 96 -2.78 3.17 10.96
C PRO A 96 -2.54 2.16 12.09
N TYR A 97 -3.30 2.27 13.18
CA TYR A 97 -3.14 1.32 14.28
C TYR A 97 -3.57 -0.11 13.91
N GLU A 98 -4.40 -0.24 12.89
CA GLU A 98 -4.85 -1.53 12.34
C GLU A 98 -3.66 -2.37 11.84
N ILE A 99 -2.64 -1.73 11.25
CA ILE A 99 -1.43 -2.45 10.83
C ILE A 99 -0.65 -2.98 12.05
N LEU A 100 -0.62 -2.20 13.15
CA LEU A 100 0.00 -2.66 14.40
C LEU A 100 -0.77 -3.85 14.98
N MET A 101 -2.11 -3.85 14.87
CA MET A 101 -2.92 -5.00 15.25
C MET A 101 -2.61 -6.22 14.40
N GLN A 102 -2.58 -6.06 13.08
CA GLN A 102 -2.35 -7.14 12.13
C GLN A 102 -1.01 -7.83 12.35
N ILE A 103 0.09 -7.08 12.39
CA ILE A 103 1.45 -7.64 12.52
C ILE A 103 1.75 -8.24 13.90
N ASN A 104 0.92 -7.93 14.91
CA ASN A 104 1.05 -8.46 16.28
C ASN A 104 -0.09 -9.42 16.66
N ASN A 105 -0.95 -9.80 15.71
CA ASN A 105 -2.11 -10.67 15.96
C ASN A 105 -3.03 -10.16 17.10
N ILE A 106 -3.24 -8.84 17.18
CA ILE A 106 -4.13 -8.21 18.15
C ILE A 106 -5.54 -8.14 17.54
N SER A 107 -6.51 -8.81 18.12
CA SER A 107 -7.87 -8.91 17.57
C SER A 107 -8.72 -7.65 17.74
N ARG A 108 -8.42 -6.83 18.76
CA ARG A 108 -9.12 -5.58 19.07
C ARG A 108 -8.20 -4.62 19.81
N PRO A 109 -8.32 -3.30 19.66
CA PRO A 109 -7.42 -2.33 20.28
C PRO A 109 -7.30 -2.48 21.81
N GLN A 110 -8.39 -2.87 22.47
CA GLN A 110 -8.46 -3.07 23.93
C GLN A 110 -7.70 -4.32 24.41
N ALA A 111 -7.24 -5.18 23.49
CA ALA A 111 -6.43 -6.35 23.84
C ALA A 111 -4.93 -6.02 23.99
N LEU A 112 -4.53 -4.75 23.83
CA LEU A 112 -3.17 -4.31 24.09
C LEU A 112 -2.85 -4.48 25.60
N GLN A 113 -1.72 -5.12 25.90
CA GLN A 113 -1.32 -5.44 27.28
C GLN A 113 -0.02 -4.73 27.64
N ALA A 114 -0.03 -4.01 28.76
CA ALA A 114 1.20 -3.44 29.34
C ALA A 114 2.23 -4.53 29.64
N GLY A 115 3.51 -4.21 29.43
CA GLY A 115 4.63 -5.13 29.63
C GLY A 115 4.86 -6.13 28.49
N LYS A 116 4.02 -6.13 27.43
CA LYS A 116 4.25 -6.94 26.23
C LYS A 116 5.10 -6.20 25.19
N ALA A 117 5.92 -6.96 24.48
CA ALA A 117 6.63 -6.47 23.32
C ALA A 117 5.67 -6.36 22.13
N LEU A 118 5.64 -5.19 21.51
CA LEU A 118 4.86 -4.89 20.32
C LEU A 118 5.82 -4.61 19.18
N LYS A 119 5.74 -5.36 18.10
CA LYS A 119 6.40 -4.96 16.85
C LYS A 119 5.75 -3.68 16.33
N VAL A 120 6.56 -2.70 16.00
CA VAL A 120 6.10 -1.41 15.47
C VAL A 120 6.71 -1.13 14.12
N VAL A 121 6.00 -0.33 13.33
CA VAL A 121 6.39 0.10 12.00
C VAL A 121 6.44 1.62 11.98
N LYS A 122 7.48 2.19 11.39
CA LYS A 122 7.71 3.64 11.32
C LYS A 122 7.31 4.16 9.92
N GLY A 123 6.15 4.80 9.84
CA GLY A 123 5.59 5.35 8.62
C GLY A 123 6.24 6.68 8.17
N PRO A 124 5.65 7.33 7.18
CA PRO A 124 4.35 7.02 6.62
C PRO A 124 4.37 5.98 5.51
N PHE A 125 3.18 5.46 5.18
CA PHE A 125 2.97 4.77 3.91
C PHE A 125 2.67 5.77 2.79
N HIS A 126 3.12 5.43 1.57
CA HIS A 126 2.84 6.15 0.35
C HIS A 126 2.39 5.20 -0.75
N ALA A 127 1.63 5.72 -1.71
CA ALA A 127 1.28 4.98 -2.93
C ALA A 127 1.67 5.78 -4.17
N LYS A 128 2.24 5.09 -5.17
CA LYS A 128 2.48 5.65 -6.51
C LYS A 128 1.61 4.91 -7.50
N ILE A 129 0.77 5.64 -8.25
CA ILE A 129 -0.16 5.06 -9.20
C ILE A 129 0.32 5.37 -10.61
N TYR A 130 0.51 4.33 -11.40
CA TYR A 130 0.96 4.40 -12.79
C TYR A 130 -0.23 4.12 -13.71
N ARG A 131 -0.70 5.17 -14.39
CA ARG A 131 -1.88 5.08 -15.28
C ARG A 131 -1.65 4.17 -16.47
N SER A 132 -0.45 4.21 -17.05
CA SER A 132 -0.09 3.42 -18.24
C SER A 132 -0.07 1.91 -17.99
N THR A 133 0.16 1.48 -16.76
CA THR A 133 0.26 0.05 -16.40
C THR A 133 -0.86 -0.42 -15.47
N PHE A 134 -1.77 0.48 -15.08
CA PHE A 134 -2.84 0.21 -14.11
C PHE A 134 -2.29 -0.45 -12.83
N THR A 135 -1.26 0.18 -12.26
CA THR A 135 -0.53 -0.37 -11.11
C THR A 135 -0.45 0.67 -10.00
N LEU A 136 -0.62 0.23 -8.77
CA LEU A 136 -0.35 0.98 -7.55
C LEU A 136 0.82 0.32 -6.84
N ASP A 137 1.91 1.05 -6.66
CA ASP A 137 3.06 0.64 -5.86
C ASP A 137 2.93 1.21 -4.45
N LEU A 138 2.95 0.35 -3.44
CA LEU A 138 2.95 0.73 -2.03
C LEU A 138 4.38 0.86 -1.51
N TYR A 139 4.64 1.93 -0.79
CA TYR A 139 5.92 2.22 -0.12
C TYR A 139 5.72 2.47 1.37
N LEU A 140 6.66 2.02 2.19
CA LEU A 140 6.83 2.48 3.56
C LEU A 140 8.01 3.44 3.60
N GLN A 141 7.77 4.74 3.82
CA GLN A 141 8.75 5.78 3.53
C GLN A 141 9.24 5.62 2.07
N ASP A 142 10.54 5.49 1.83
CA ASP A 142 11.10 5.28 0.50
C ASP A 142 11.33 3.80 0.15
N MET A 143 10.90 2.88 1.01
CA MET A 143 11.06 1.44 0.81
C MET A 143 9.87 0.86 0.05
N TYR A 144 10.10 0.30 -1.13
CA TYR A 144 9.08 -0.43 -1.86
C TYR A 144 8.59 -1.65 -1.06
N VAL A 145 7.27 -1.82 -1.00
CA VAL A 145 6.64 -2.94 -0.28
C VAL A 145 6.05 -3.95 -1.27
N ARG A 146 5.11 -3.54 -2.08
CA ARG A 146 4.45 -4.38 -3.10
C ARG A 146 3.68 -3.55 -4.12
N SER A 147 3.27 -4.20 -5.21
CA SER A 147 2.37 -3.63 -6.21
C SER A 147 1.00 -4.29 -6.18
N PHE A 148 0.00 -3.50 -6.59
CA PHE A 148 -1.37 -3.95 -6.81
C PHE A 148 -1.81 -3.56 -8.22
N LYS A 149 -2.65 -4.38 -8.86
CA LYS A 149 -3.38 -3.97 -10.04
C LYS A 149 -4.57 -3.11 -9.63
N VAL A 150 -4.84 -2.05 -10.40
CA VAL A 150 -5.92 -1.11 -10.10
C VAL A 150 -6.77 -0.82 -11.34
N GLY A 151 -8.05 -0.57 -11.12
CA GLY A 151 -8.93 0.03 -12.12
C GLY A 151 -8.89 1.55 -12.01
N LEU A 152 -8.88 2.26 -13.14
CA LEU A 152 -8.78 3.71 -13.19
C LEU A 152 -9.93 4.33 -14.01
N GLY A 153 -9.97 5.66 -14.04
CA GLY A 153 -10.96 6.43 -14.77
C GLY A 153 -10.98 6.12 -16.27
N LYS A 154 -12.20 5.90 -16.81
CA LYS A 154 -12.44 5.72 -18.26
C LYS A 154 -12.17 7.00 -19.05
N PRO A 155 -12.08 6.93 -20.41
CA PRO A 155 -11.98 8.11 -21.25
C PRO A 155 -13.06 9.14 -20.94
N GLY A 156 -12.66 10.41 -20.78
CA GLY A 156 -13.53 11.52 -20.33
C GLY A 156 -13.72 11.64 -18.80
N TYR A 157 -13.25 10.65 -18.05
CA TYR A 157 -13.29 10.61 -16.58
C TYR A 157 -11.96 10.14 -16.01
N GLU A 158 -10.86 10.50 -16.66
CA GLU A 158 -9.53 10.04 -16.29
C GLU A 158 -9.21 10.39 -14.84
N THR A 159 -8.54 9.47 -14.15
CA THR A 159 -7.96 9.75 -12.83
C THR A 159 -6.91 10.85 -12.99
N PRO A 160 -7.09 12.04 -12.37
CA PRO A 160 -6.17 13.16 -12.54
C PRO A 160 -4.80 12.84 -11.98
N THR A 161 -3.75 13.23 -12.74
CA THR A 161 -2.36 13.11 -12.27
C THR A 161 -2.01 14.22 -11.29
N GLY A 162 -1.12 13.93 -10.34
CA GLY A 162 -0.68 14.90 -9.35
C GLY A 162 -0.50 14.29 -7.97
N LEU A 163 -0.30 15.14 -6.99
CA LEU A 163 -0.19 14.74 -5.59
C LEU A 163 -1.57 14.69 -4.95
N TRP A 164 -1.84 13.59 -4.30
CA TRP A 164 -3.04 13.37 -3.51
C TRP A 164 -2.68 13.12 -2.05
N ARG A 165 -3.56 13.48 -1.15
CA ARG A 165 -3.47 13.18 0.27
C ARG A 165 -4.70 12.43 0.72
N VAL A 166 -4.51 11.38 1.51
CA VAL A 166 -5.63 10.70 2.17
C VAL A 166 -6.29 11.69 3.12
N GLN A 167 -7.60 11.87 2.96
CA GLN A 167 -8.41 12.79 3.76
C GLN A 167 -8.41 12.33 5.23
N GLU A 168 -8.33 13.27 6.15
CA GLU A 168 -8.48 12.97 7.58
C GLU A 168 -9.88 12.42 7.87
N GLY A 169 -9.96 11.28 8.55
CA GLY A 169 -11.24 10.58 8.76
C GLY A 169 -11.83 9.93 7.51
N GLY A 170 -11.18 10.04 6.35
CA GLY A 170 -11.67 9.55 5.06
C GLY A 170 -11.51 8.05 4.80
N LYS A 171 -11.06 7.27 5.80
CA LYS A 171 -10.96 5.80 5.70
C LYS A 171 -12.23 5.17 6.27
N LEU A 172 -13.09 4.67 5.41
CA LEU A 172 -14.40 4.17 5.79
C LEU A 172 -14.58 2.70 5.37
N ILE A 173 -15.36 1.97 6.15
CA ILE A 173 -15.77 0.60 5.86
C ILE A 173 -17.14 0.65 5.21
N SER A 174 -17.20 0.33 3.92
CA SER A 174 -18.45 0.26 3.15
C SER A 174 -19.47 1.36 3.51
N PRO A 175 -19.09 2.66 3.35
CA PRO A 175 -20.00 3.77 3.71
C PRO A 175 -21.23 3.80 2.81
N ASP A 176 -22.33 4.37 3.29
CA ASP A 176 -23.46 4.71 2.42
C ASP A 176 -22.96 5.60 1.27
N TRP A 177 -23.38 5.31 0.05
CA TRP A 177 -22.91 6.01 -1.14
C TRP A 177 -24.05 6.43 -2.06
N THR A 178 -24.06 7.70 -2.41
CA THR A 178 -25.03 8.27 -3.35
C THR A 178 -24.51 8.11 -4.77
N ASP A 179 -25.32 7.55 -5.66
CA ASP A 179 -24.98 7.41 -7.07
C ASP A 179 -24.96 8.80 -7.74
N PRO A 180 -23.80 9.23 -8.30
CA PRO A 180 -23.72 10.52 -8.96
C PRO A 180 -24.57 10.62 -10.25
N ASP A 181 -24.94 9.50 -10.87
CA ASP A 181 -25.85 9.47 -12.01
C ASP A 181 -27.32 9.43 -11.62
N ASN A 182 -27.60 9.01 -10.40
CA ASN A 182 -28.94 8.97 -9.84
C ASN A 182 -28.89 9.43 -8.37
N PRO A 183 -28.85 10.76 -8.11
CA PRO A 183 -28.70 11.30 -6.77
C PRO A 183 -29.82 10.89 -5.78
N GLY A 184 -30.94 10.35 -6.29
CA GLY A 184 -31.99 9.77 -5.45
C GLY A 184 -31.70 8.36 -4.96
N ARG A 185 -30.64 7.69 -5.49
CA ARG A 185 -30.27 6.33 -5.10
C ARG A 185 -29.09 6.34 -4.15
N ILE A 186 -29.34 5.91 -2.92
CA ILE A 186 -28.30 5.70 -1.92
C ILE A 186 -28.08 4.19 -1.76
N TYR A 187 -26.87 3.74 -2.02
CA TYR A 187 -26.46 2.36 -1.78
C TYR A 187 -25.95 2.17 -0.36
N LYS A 188 -26.41 1.13 0.29
CA LYS A 188 -25.94 0.71 1.62
C LYS A 188 -25.01 -0.50 1.51
N ALA A 189 -24.18 -0.72 2.51
CA ALA A 189 -23.27 -1.86 2.57
C ALA A 189 -23.95 -3.23 2.39
N SER A 190 -25.25 -3.32 2.76
CA SER A 190 -26.06 -4.54 2.63
C SER A 190 -26.64 -4.75 1.23
N ASP A 191 -26.53 -3.77 0.32
CA ASP A 191 -27.11 -3.87 -1.01
C ASP A 191 -26.30 -4.86 -1.86
N PRO A 192 -26.95 -5.81 -2.55
CA PRO A 192 -26.26 -6.76 -3.42
C PRO A 192 -25.44 -6.08 -4.51
N ASP A 193 -25.89 -4.88 -4.92
CA ASP A 193 -25.25 -4.07 -5.97
C ASP A 193 -24.33 -2.99 -5.42
N TYR A 194 -23.90 -3.08 -4.16
CA TYR A 194 -23.04 -2.07 -3.53
C TYR A 194 -21.73 -1.86 -4.32
N PRO A 195 -21.45 -0.67 -4.88
CA PRO A 195 -20.41 -0.51 -5.89
C PRO A 195 -19.01 -0.30 -5.33
N LEU A 196 -18.87 0.14 -4.06
CA LEU A 196 -17.60 0.57 -3.49
C LEU A 196 -16.79 -0.56 -2.85
N GLY A 197 -17.37 -1.76 -2.74
CA GLY A 197 -16.69 -2.91 -2.14
C GLY A 197 -16.39 -2.73 -0.65
N SER A 198 -15.23 -3.24 -0.21
CA SER A 198 -14.92 -3.40 1.22
C SER A 198 -14.45 -2.13 1.92
N ARG A 199 -13.88 -1.17 1.19
CA ARG A 199 -13.23 0.03 1.76
C ARG A 199 -13.42 1.23 0.86
N TRP A 200 -13.42 2.41 1.49
CA TRP A 200 -13.33 3.71 0.87
C TRP A 200 -12.25 4.53 1.53
N ILE A 201 -11.27 5.01 0.76
CA ILE A 201 -10.16 5.86 1.22
C ILE A 201 -10.26 7.16 0.43
N ALA A 202 -10.90 8.16 1.02
CA ALA A 202 -11.11 9.47 0.39
C ALA A 202 -9.78 10.22 0.16
N LEU A 203 -9.69 10.93 -0.95
CA LEU A 203 -8.50 11.63 -1.40
C LEU A 203 -8.79 13.11 -1.65
N ASP A 204 -7.92 13.98 -1.14
CA ASP A 204 -7.86 15.41 -1.47
C ASP A 204 -6.75 15.67 -2.50
N GLY A 205 -7.07 16.36 -3.58
CA GLY A 205 -6.10 16.75 -4.60
C GLY A 205 -5.26 17.94 -4.15
N VAL A 206 -3.93 17.75 -4.05
CA VAL A 206 -2.99 18.74 -3.49
C VAL A 206 -2.23 19.50 -4.60
N GLU A 207 -1.71 18.80 -5.61
CA GLU A 207 -0.89 19.40 -6.66
C GLU A 207 -1.17 18.78 -8.04
N GLY A 208 -0.70 19.45 -9.11
CA GLY A 208 -0.86 19.03 -10.49
C GLY A 208 -2.32 19.11 -10.96
N ALA A 209 -2.73 18.24 -11.87
CA ALA A 209 -4.11 18.18 -12.35
C ALA A 209 -5.11 17.72 -11.27
N ALA A 210 -4.62 17.16 -10.17
CA ALA A 210 -5.40 16.78 -9.00
C ALA A 210 -5.80 17.98 -8.13
N LYS A 211 -5.05 19.10 -8.18
CA LYS A 211 -5.22 20.22 -7.26
C LYS A 211 -6.66 20.72 -7.19
N GLY A 212 -7.19 20.75 -5.95
CA GLY A 212 -8.56 21.20 -5.67
C GLY A 212 -9.65 20.24 -6.14
N ARG A 213 -9.30 19.02 -6.54
CA ARG A 213 -10.26 17.95 -6.84
C ARG A 213 -10.65 17.24 -5.56
N ASP A 214 -11.94 16.96 -5.43
CA ASP A 214 -12.57 16.18 -4.36
C ASP A 214 -13.42 15.05 -4.95
N GLY A 215 -14.03 14.23 -4.10
CA GLY A 215 -14.88 13.12 -4.54
C GLY A 215 -14.11 11.93 -5.13
N PHE A 216 -12.76 11.95 -5.07
CA PHE A 216 -11.93 10.83 -5.49
C PHE A 216 -11.56 9.93 -4.31
N ALA A 217 -11.40 8.65 -4.58
CA ALA A 217 -10.99 7.68 -3.57
C ALA A 217 -10.24 6.50 -4.15
N ILE A 218 -9.53 5.80 -3.26
CA ILE A 218 -9.14 4.40 -3.47
C ILE A 218 -10.21 3.55 -2.78
N HIS A 219 -10.80 2.59 -3.51
CA HIS A 219 -11.87 1.77 -2.93
C HIS A 219 -11.90 0.37 -3.54
N GLY A 220 -12.62 -0.55 -2.89
CA GLY A 220 -12.89 -1.87 -3.43
C GLY A 220 -13.82 -1.81 -4.65
N THR A 221 -14.31 -2.95 -5.13
CA THR A 221 -15.23 -2.98 -6.27
C THR A 221 -16.13 -4.20 -6.23
N LYS A 222 -17.33 -4.08 -6.81
CA LYS A 222 -18.18 -5.22 -7.18
C LYS A 222 -17.85 -5.79 -8.57
N GLU A 223 -17.02 -5.08 -9.35
CA GLU A 223 -16.65 -5.40 -10.73
C GLU A 223 -15.14 -5.71 -10.82
N PRO A 224 -14.69 -6.86 -10.27
CA PRO A 224 -13.26 -7.20 -10.21
C PRO A 224 -12.62 -7.39 -11.59
N GLU A 225 -13.41 -7.67 -12.64
CA GLU A 225 -12.97 -7.78 -14.02
C GLU A 225 -12.48 -6.45 -14.63
N GLN A 226 -12.85 -5.32 -14.03
CA GLN A 226 -12.38 -3.99 -14.45
C GLN A 226 -11.03 -3.59 -13.81
N ILE A 227 -10.48 -4.42 -12.91
CA ILE A 227 -9.13 -4.20 -12.39
C ILE A 227 -8.11 -4.45 -13.51
N GLY A 228 -7.18 -3.51 -13.67
CA GLY A 228 -6.21 -3.51 -14.77
C GLY A 228 -6.70 -2.78 -16.03
N SER A 229 -7.83 -2.08 -15.95
CA SER A 229 -8.42 -1.35 -17.08
C SER A 229 -8.97 0.02 -16.68
N ALA A 230 -9.42 0.79 -17.68
CA ALA A 230 -10.05 2.09 -17.51
C ALA A 230 -11.58 1.94 -17.53
N GLY A 231 -12.21 1.85 -16.35
CA GLY A 231 -13.65 1.62 -16.24
C GLY A 231 -14.37 2.50 -15.21
N SER A 232 -13.64 3.19 -14.32
CA SER A 232 -14.24 4.02 -13.27
C SER A 232 -14.57 5.44 -13.76
N ARG A 233 -15.14 6.26 -12.87
CA ARG A 233 -15.36 7.70 -13.05
C ARG A 233 -14.24 8.54 -12.44
N GLY A 234 -13.04 8.00 -12.37
CA GLY A 234 -11.87 8.70 -11.86
C GLY A 234 -11.33 8.11 -10.56
N CYS A 235 -12.13 7.43 -9.77
CA CYS A 235 -11.66 6.71 -8.58
C CYS A 235 -10.72 5.56 -8.94
N ILE A 236 -9.87 5.20 -7.99
CA ILE A 236 -8.92 4.09 -8.08
C ILE A 236 -9.59 2.85 -7.46
N ARG A 237 -9.88 1.84 -8.28
CA ARG A 237 -10.50 0.59 -7.85
C ARG A 237 -9.45 -0.46 -7.54
N MET A 238 -9.65 -1.22 -6.47
CA MET A 238 -8.80 -2.35 -6.05
C MET A 238 -9.65 -3.59 -5.82
N TYR A 239 -9.02 -4.77 -5.83
CA TYR A 239 -9.69 -5.96 -5.31
C TYR A 239 -10.06 -5.76 -3.84
N ASN A 240 -11.23 -6.26 -3.44
CA ASN A 240 -11.76 -6.03 -2.08
C ASN A 240 -10.81 -6.51 -0.96
N GLY A 241 -10.15 -7.65 -1.16
CA GLY A 241 -9.15 -8.15 -0.21
C GLY A 241 -7.89 -7.30 -0.12
N GLU A 242 -7.48 -6.65 -1.22
CA GLU A 242 -6.32 -5.77 -1.26
C GLU A 242 -6.62 -4.38 -0.69
N ALA A 243 -7.85 -3.89 -0.86
CA ALA A 243 -8.27 -2.60 -0.30
C ALA A 243 -8.36 -2.61 1.25
N VAL A 244 -8.28 -3.77 1.87
CA VAL A 244 -8.28 -3.96 3.35
C VAL A 244 -6.88 -3.87 3.94
N LEU A 245 -5.85 -4.14 3.13
CA LEU A 245 -4.44 -4.06 3.55
C LEU A 245 -3.99 -2.61 3.77
#